data_1f780d8025863692729b090bfa6dbd1a
#
_entry.id   1f780d8025863692729b090bfa6dbd1a
#
_cell.length_a   1.000
_cell.length_b   1.000
_cell.length_c   1.000
_cell.angle_alpha   90.00
_cell.angle_beta   90.00
_cell.angle_gamma   90.00
#
_symmetry.space_group_name_H-M   'P 1'
#
loop_
_entity.id
_entity.type
_entity.pdbx_description
1 polymer ?
#
loop_
_entity_poly.entity_id
_entity_poly.type
_entity_poly.pdbx_seq_one_letter_code
_entity_poly.pdbx_strand_id
1 'polypeptide(L)'
;MSEPIDQSEAERHRAKMAKRKAVQDAEVADKTIEKGLLMVHTGTGKGKSTAAFGLALRMLGRGHRIGVVQFIKGAWHTAERDALKKFGDQVVWHTMGEGFTWETQDRSRDVAAAERAWAKAQELIADPSFSLIILDELNIALRYEYLDLASVLEALTTRRPGLHVVVTGRNAKPDLLTAADLVTEMTLVKHHFSAGVKAQPGIEF
;
A
#
# COMPACT_ATOMS: atom_id res chain seq x y z
N MET A 1 14.09 44.03 -0.64
CA MET A 1 12.94 44.73 -1.24
C MET A 1 12.59 43.93 -2.49
N SER A 2 11.47 43.20 -2.47
CA SER A 2 10.96 42.46 -3.63
C SER A 2 10.37 43.48 -4.61
N GLU A 3 10.78 43.41 -5.88
CA GLU A 3 10.20 44.25 -6.94
C GLU A 3 8.70 44.05 -7.04
N PRO A 4 7.90 45.09 -7.33
CA PRO A 4 6.45 44.94 -7.50
C PRO A 4 6.19 44.09 -8.74
N ILE A 5 5.45 42.99 -8.59
CA ILE A 5 4.98 42.15 -9.70
C ILE A 5 4.14 43.03 -10.61
N ASP A 6 4.56 43.13 -11.90
CA ASP A 6 3.84 43.90 -12.94
C ASP A 6 2.36 43.42 -12.98
N GLN A 7 1.40 44.34 -12.90
CA GLN A 7 -0.04 44.04 -12.93
C GLN A 7 -0.42 43.19 -14.15
N SER A 8 0.22 43.38 -15.29
CA SER A 8 0.02 42.62 -16.53
C SER A 8 0.47 41.14 -16.39
N GLU A 9 1.50 40.88 -15.57
CA GLU A 9 1.98 39.53 -15.29
C GLU A 9 1.04 38.81 -14.31
N ALA A 10 0.54 39.51 -13.30
CA ALA A 10 -0.44 38.98 -12.37
C ALA A 10 -1.78 38.62 -13.03
N GLU A 11 -2.22 39.42 -13.99
CA GLU A 11 -3.42 39.15 -14.79
C GLU A 11 -3.26 37.91 -15.69
N ARG A 12 -2.12 37.80 -16.38
CA ARG A 12 -1.77 36.64 -17.22
C ARG A 12 -1.70 35.36 -16.38
N HIS A 13 -1.08 35.43 -15.21
CA HIS A 13 -1.03 34.30 -14.28
C HIS A 13 -2.43 33.88 -13.83
N ARG A 14 -3.28 34.84 -13.45
CA ARG A 14 -4.67 34.59 -13.02
C ARG A 14 -5.49 33.92 -14.14
N ALA A 15 -5.42 34.43 -15.37
CA ALA A 15 -6.11 33.84 -16.51
C ALA A 15 -5.63 32.41 -16.81
N LYS A 16 -4.31 32.17 -16.73
CA LYS A 16 -3.73 30.81 -16.89
C LYS A 16 -4.22 29.84 -15.80
N MET A 17 -4.29 30.28 -14.55
CA MET A 17 -4.77 29.44 -13.43
C MET A 17 -6.28 29.19 -13.55
N ALA A 18 -7.06 30.17 -13.94
CA ALA A 18 -8.50 29.99 -14.18
C ALA A 18 -8.77 28.96 -15.28
N LYS A 19 -8.02 29.02 -16.41
CA LYS A 19 -8.13 28.03 -17.49
C LYS A 19 -7.74 26.62 -17.01
N ARG A 20 -6.63 26.49 -16.25
CA ARG A 20 -6.23 25.18 -15.67
C ARG A 20 -7.29 24.63 -14.73
N LYS A 21 -7.85 25.50 -13.87
CA LYS A 21 -8.92 25.11 -12.95
C LYS A 21 -10.14 24.61 -13.71
N ALA A 22 -10.60 25.33 -14.73
CA ALA A 22 -11.76 24.91 -15.54
C ALA A 22 -11.56 23.54 -16.21
N VAL A 23 -10.35 23.26 -16.74
CA VAL A 23 -10.02 21.95 -17.33
C VAL A 23 -10.06 20.87 -16.27
N GLN A 24 -9.45 21.11 -15.11
CA GLN A 24 -9.44 20.15 -14.00
C GLN A 24 -10.83 19.89 -13.43
N ASP A 25 -11.63 20.95 -13.27
CA ASP A 25 -13.02 20.82 -12.79
C ASP A 25 -13.87 19.97 -13.77
N ALA A 26 -13.67 20.15 -15.07
CA ALA A 26 -14.35 19.34 -16.10
C ALA A 26 -13.87 17.87 -16.05
N GLU A 27 -12.56 17.62 -15.94
CA GLU A 27 -12.03 16.26 -15.80
C GLU A 27 -12.57 15.55 -14.57
N VAL A 28 -12.71 16.27 -13.43
CA VAL A 28 -13.26 15.71 -12.19
C VAL A 28 -14.75 15.43 -12.36
N ALA A 29 -15.51 16.30 -13.01
CA ALA A 29 -16.94 16.11 -13.24
C ALA A 29 -17.26 14.86 -14.08
N ASP A 30 -16.35 14.45 -14.97
CA ASP A 30 -16.50 13.22 -15.77
C ASP A 30 -16.25 11.93 -14.97
N LYS A 31 -15.70 12.02 -13.77
CA LYS A 31 -15.37 10.85 -12.92
C LYS A 31 -16.58 10.51 -12.05
N THR A 32 -17.41 9.59 -12.52
CA THR A 32 -18.69 9.21 -11.86
C THR A 32 -18.68 7.81 -11.25
N ILE A 33 -17.58 7.04 -11.43
CA ILE A 33 -17.51 5.66 -10.95
C ILE A 33 -16.95 5.63 -9.52
N GLU A 34 -17.74 5.08 -8.61
CA GLU A 34 -17.30 4.76 -7.25
C GLU A 34 -17.12 3.26 -7.09
N LYS A 35 -15.92 2.83 -6.67
CA LYS A 35 -15.61 1.43 -6.38
C LYS A 35 -14.47 1.28 -5.38
N GLY A 36 -14.37 0.12 -4.74
CA GLY A 36 -13.18 -0.26 -3.99
C GLY A 36 -12.00 -0.50 -4.93
N LEU A 37 -10.87 0.12 -4.64
CA LEU A 37 -9.67 0.06 -5.49
C LEU A 37 -8.75 -1.09 -5.06
N LEU A 38 -8.23 -1.85 -6.04
CA LEU A 38 -7.06 -2.70 -5.88
C LEU A 38 -5.83 -1.88 -6.23
N MET A 39 -4.98 -1.64 -5.24
CA MET A 39 -3.78 -0.82 -5.37
C MET A 39 -2.54 -1.69 -5.17
N VAL A 40 -1.52 -1.51 -6.00
CA VAL A 40 -0.25 -2.25 -5.90
C VAL A 40 0.91 -1.27 -5.77
N HIS A 41 1.65 -1.39 -4.67
CA HIS A 41 2.90 -0.67 -4.47
C HIS A 41 4.07 -1.64 -4.67
N THR A 42 4.83 -1.46 -5.75
CA THR A 42 5.93 -2.33 -6.13
C THR A 42 7.23 -1.56 -6.38
N GLY A 43 8.22 -2.21 -6.99
CA GLY A 43 9.51 -1.61 -7.31
C GLY A 43 10.61 -1.85 -6.26
N THR A 44 11.83 -1.47 -6.62
CA THR A 44 13.05 -1.71 -5.82
C THR A 44 13.27 -0.66 -4.74
N GLY A 45 12.66 0.52 -4.86
CA GLY A 45 12.79 1.65 -3.94
C GLY A 45 12.07 1.44 -2.62
N LYS A 46 12.35 2.33 -1.68
CA LYS A 46 11.70 2.39 -0.37
C LYS A 46 10.37 3.13 -0.42
N GLY A 47 9.53 2.95 0.60
CA GLY A 47 8.29 3.69 0.78
C GLY A 47 7.01 2.91 0.47
N LYS A 48 7.08 1.68 -0.04
CA LYS A 48 5.90 0.87 -0.39
C LYS A 48 4.95 0.67 0.79
N SER A 49 5.44 0.11 1.89
CA SER A 49 4.66 -0.09 3.12
C SER A 49 4.33 1.24 3.79
N THR A 50 5.25 2.22 3.80
CA THR A 50 5.02 3.57 4.34
C THR A 50 3.86 4.27 3.64
N ALA A 51 3.77 4.19 2.31
CA ALA A 51 2.64 4.74 1.55
C ALA A 51 1.32 4.00 1.88
N ALA A 52 1.35 2.67 2.00
CA ALA A 52 0.19 1.87 2.39
C ALA A 52 -0.29 2.25 3.80
N PHE A 53 0.61 2.40 4.76
CA PHE A 53 0.26 2.83 6.12
C PHE A 53 -0.18 4.31 6.18
N GLY A 54 0.29 5.16 5.27
CA GLY A 54 -0.24 6.50 5.06
C GLY A 54 -1.70 6.49 4.62
N LEU A 55 -2.10 5.56 3.74
CA LEU A 55 -3.51 5.33 3.38
C LEU A 55 -4.31 4.80 4.57
N ALA A 56 -3.74 3.87 5.36
CA ALA A 56 -4.37 3.39 6.61
C ALA A 56 -4.69 4.56 7.55
N LEU A 57 -3.72 5.42 7.82
CA LEU A 57 -3.92 6.60 8.68
C LEU A 57 -5.00 7.53 8.14
N ARG A 58 -5.06 7.73 6.81
CA ARG A 58 -6.10 8.53 6.15
C ARG A 58 -7.49 7.93 6.33
N MET A 59 -7.63 6.60 6.20
CA MET A 59 -8.90 5.89 6.42
C MET A 59 -9.34 5.98 7.89
N LEU A 60 -8.41 5.76 8.82
CA LEU A 60 -8.67 5.88 10.26
C LEU A 60 -9.11 7.31 10.65
N GLY A 61 -8.47 8.33 10.06
CA GLY A 61 -8.86 9.73 10.24
C GLY A 61 -10.27 10.07 9.71
N ARG A 62 -10.85 9.20 8.89
CA ARG A 62 -12.25 9.26 8.43
C ARG A 62 -13.19 8.35 9.23
N GLY A 63 -12.71 7.70 10.30
CA GLY A 63 -13.49 6.80 11.14
C GLY A 63 -13.68 5.40 10.57
N HIS A 64 -12.99 5.04 9.48
CA HIS A 64 -13.10 3.73 8.86
C HIS A 64 -12.26 2.68 9.60
N ARG A 65 -12.68 1.43 9.53
CA ARG A 65 -11.96 0.27 10.06
C ARG A 65 -11.05 -0.32 8.99
N ILE A 66 -9.82 -0.69 9.42
CA ILE A 66 -8.79 -1.24 8.53
C ILE A 66 -8.25 -2.58 9.04
N GLY A 67 -7.82 -3.42 8.09
CA GLY A 67 -7.08 -4.66 8.36
C GLY A 67 -5.69 -4.62 7.75
N VAL A 68 -4.71 -5.19 8.45
CA VAL A 68 -3.34 -5.35 7.96
C VAL A 68 -2.92 -6.80 8.15
N VAL A 69 -2.40 -7.41 7.09
CA VAL A 69 -1.76 -8.73 7.14
C VAL A 69 -0.35 -8.59 6.56
N GLN A 70 0.66 -8.93 7.39
CA GLN A 70 2.07 -8.94 6.99
C GLN A 70 2.53 -10.38 6.72
N PHE A 71 2.99 -10.65 5.49
CA PHE A 71 3.30 -11.99 4.99
C PHE A 71 4.72 -12.47 5.34
N ILE A 72 5.69 -11.57 5.33
CA ILE A 72 7.12 -11.95 5.39
C ILE A 72 7.82 -11.47 6.66
N LYS A 73 7.39 -10.35 7.24
CA LYS A 73 8.03 -9.81 8.44
C LYS A 73 7.78 -10.74 9.63
N GLY A 74 8.85 -11.29 10.18
CA GLY A 74 8.83 -12.02 11.45
C GLY A 74 8.62 -11.09 12.65
N ALA A 75 9.20 -11.45 13.80
CA ALA A 75 9.04 -10.75 15.08
C ALA A 75 9.53 -9.27 15.11
N TRP A 76 9.95 -8.70 13.99
CA TRP A 76 10.42 -7.32 13.93
C TRP A 76 9.24 -6.37 14.18
N HIS A 77 9.27 -5.74 15.33
CA HIS A 77 8.35 -4.67 15.68
C HIS A 77 8.51 -3.50 14.70
N THR A 78 7.41 -3.13 14.04
CA THR A 78 7.38 -1.90 13.26
C THR A 78 6.70 -0.81 14.08
N ALA A 79 7.30 0.37 14.15
CA ALA A 79 6.74 1.49 14.90
C ALA A 79 5.35 1.89 14.39
N GLU A 80 5.07 1.69 13.09
CA GLU A 80 3.75 1.92 12.49
C GLU A 80 2.67 1.03 13.11
N ARG A 81 2.99 -0.23 13.44
CA ARG A 81 2.04 -1.13 14.13
C ARG A 81 1.61 -0.57 15.47
N ASP A 82 2.57 -0.14 16.27
CA ASP A 82 2.29 0.41 17.60
C ASP A 82 1.54 1.75 17.53
N ALA A 83 1.87 2.58 16.55
CA ALA A 83 1.18 3.84 16.30
C ALA A 83 -0.28 3.60 15.86
N LEU A 84 -0.51 2.69 14.91
CA LEU A 84 -1.85 2.39 14.39
C LEU A 84 -2.72 1.65 15.41
N LYS A 85 -2.16 0.79 16.25
CA LYS A 85 -2.91 0.13 17.33
C LYS A 85 -3.53 1.08 18.35
N LYS A 86 -3.05 2.32 18.45
CA LYS A 86 -3.66 3.35 19.31
C LYS A 86 -5.09 3.71 18.88
N PHE A 87 -5.50 3.37 17.67
CA PHE A 87 -6.88 3.53 17.18
C PHE A 87 -7.83 2.39 17.64
N GLY A 88 -7.36 1.49 18.52
CA GLY A 88 -8.19 0.47 19.14
C GLY A 88 -8.84 -0.49 18.14
N ASP A 89 -10.13 -0.72 18.29
CA ASP A 89 -10.90 -1.68 17.48
C ASP A 89 -11.02 -1.33 15.99
N GLN A 90 -10.63 -0.11 15.59
CA GLN A 90 -10.59 0.26 14.19
C GLN A 90 -9.43 -0.40 13.42
N VAL A 91 -8.46 -1.01 14.12
CA VAL A 91 -7.29 -1.63 13.52
C VAL A 91 -7.17 -3.09 13.91
N VAL A 92 -7.25 -3.97 12.92
CA VAL A 92 -6.92 -5.39 13.07
C VAL A 92 -5.59 -5.65 12.36
N TRP A 93 -4.62 -6.19 13.10
CA TRP A 93 -3.27 -6.39 12.59
C TRP A 93 -2.77 -7.80 12.85
N HIS A 94 -2.44 -8.52 11.79
CA HIS A 94 -1.83 -9.84 11.83
C HIS A 94 -0.43 -9.81 11.25
N THR A 95 0.56 -10.25 12.01
CA THR A 95 1.92 -10.53 11.54
C THR A 95 2.08 -12.04 11.55
N MET A 96 2.19 -12.65 10.38
CA MET A 96 2.13 -14.10 10.21
C MET A 96 3.44 -14.69 9.69
N GLY A 97 4.37 -13.87 9.19
CA GLY A 97 5.69 -14.29 8.74
C GLY A 97 6.58 -14.72 9.92
N GLU A 98 7.37 -15.76 9.73
CA GLU A 98 8.35 -16.25 10.73
C GLU A 98 9.73 -15.59 10.57
N GLY A 99 9.87 -14.58 9.74
CA GLY A 99 11.11 -13.90 9.38
C GLY A 99 11.33 -13.84 7.87
N PHE A 100 12.52 -13.45 7.50
CA PHE A 100 12.91 -13.47 6.09
C PHE A 100 13.25 -14.91 5.64
N THR A 101 12.92 -15.25 4.41
CA THR A 101 13.13 -16.58 3.81
C THR A 101 14.57 -17.07 3.85
N TRP A 102 15.55 -16.15 3.89
CA TRP A 102 16.96 -16.49 4.08
C TRP A 102 17.33 -16.80 5.54
N GLU A 103 16.45 -16.53 6.51
CA GLU A 103 16.62 -16.90 7.92
C GLU A 103 16.01 -18.26 8.22
N THR A 104 14.85 -18.58 7.64
CA THR A 104 14.16 -19.87 7.86
C THR A 104 14.84 -21.02 7.15
N GLN A 105 15.35 -20.80 5.94
CA GLN A 105 15.95 -21.82 5.05
C GLN A 105 15.10 -23.09 4.87
N ASP A 106 13.80 -23.00 5.15
CA ASP A 106 12.82 -24.09 5.10
C ASP A 106 11.59 -23.63 4.31
N ARG A 107 11.54 -24.03 3.04
CA ARG A 107 10.45 -23.67 2.14
C ARG A 107 9.08 -24.14 2.66
N SER A 108 9.00 -25.30 3.30
CA SER A 108 7.72 -25.85 3.77
C SER A 108 7.11 -24.98 4.88
N ARG A 109 7.94 -24.46 5.76
CA ARG A 109 7.54 -23.51 6.81
C ARG A 109 7.09 -22.17 6.22
N ASP A 110 7.82 -21.67 5.22
CA ASP A 110 7.49 -20.41 4.54
C ASP A 110 6.14 -20.51 3.81
N VAL A 111 5.89 -21.61 3.11
CA VAL A 111 4.59 -21.89 2.46
C VAL A 111 3.48 -21.93 3.49
N ALA A 112 3.62 -22.72 4.55
CA ALA A 112 2.62 -22.84 5.60
C ALA A 112 2.35 -21.48 6.30
N ALA A 113 3.38 -20.65 6.49
CA ALA A 113 3.21 -19.30 7.05
C ALA A 113 2.45 -18.38 6.08
N ALA A 114 2.77 -18.42 4.79
CA ALA A 114 2.07 -17.66 3.75
C ALA A 114 0.60 -18.08 3.61
N GLU A 115 0.31 -19.39 3.66
CA GLU A 115 -1.07 -19.92 3.62
C GLU A 115 -1.89 -19.46 4.84
N ARG A 116 -1.30 -19.50 6.04
CA ARG A 116 -1.97 -18.97 7.26
C ARG A 116 -2.23 -17.46 7.15
N ALA A 117 -1.26 -16.71 6.61
CA ALA A 117 -1.43 -15.27 6.37
C ALA A 117 -2.55 -15.01 5.35
N TRP A 118 -2.59 -15.80 4.28
CA TRP A 118 -3.62 -15.68 3.26
C TRP A 118 -5.01 -16.03 3.79
N ALA A 119 -5.15 -17.07 4.60
CA ALA A 119 -6.40 -17.41 5.26
C ALA A 119 -6.92 -16.23 6.12
N LYS A 120 -6.04 -15.56 6.88
CA LYS A 120 -6.40 -14.35 7.63
C LYS A 120 -6.77 -13.18 6.73
N ALA A 121 -6.08 -13.02 5.61
CA ALA A 121 -6.43 -11.98 4.62
C ALA A 121 -7.84 -12.21 4.06
N GLN A 122 -8.19 -13.45 3.72
CA GLN A 122 -9.52 -13.82 3.22
C GLN A 122 -10.62 -13.57 4.26
N GLU A 123 -10.39 -13.90 5.53
CA GLU A 123 -11.31 -13.56 6.62
C GLU A 123 -11.58 -12.05 6.69
N LEU A 124 -10.53 -11.21 6.62
CA LEU A 124 -10.68 -9.75 6.66
C LEU A 124 -11.35 -9.19 5.38
N ILE A 125 -11.06 -9.76 4.21
CA ILE A 125 -11.68 -9.37 2.93
C ILE A 125 -13.17 -9.68 2.94
N ALA A 126 -13.57 -10.80 3.55
CA ALA A 126 -14.96 -11.20 3.65
C ALA A 126 -15.77 -10.38 4.68
N ASP A 127 -15.11 -9.84 5.71
CA ASP A 127 -15.79 -9.05 6.76
C ASP A 127 -16.21 -7.67 6.24
N PRO A 128 -17.53 -7.36 6.20
CA PRO A 128 -18.03 -6.09 5.66
C PRO A 128 -17.66 -4.87 6.50
N SER A 129 -17.18 -5.03 7.72
CA SER A 129 -16.81 -3.92 8.60
C SER A 129 -15.53 -3.19 8.18
N PHE A 130 -14.67 -3.81 7.37
CA PHE A 130 -13.43 -3.19 6.90
C PHE A 130 -13.65 -2.36 5.64
N SER A 131 -13.04 -1.20 5.57
CA SER A 131 -13.01 -0.34 4.36
C SER A 131 -11.69 -0.45 3.59
N LEU A 132 -10.62 -0.84 4.27
CA LEU A 132 -9.29 -1.02 3.66
C LEU A 132 -8.61 -2.26 4.25
N ILE A 133 -8.04 -3.09 3.37
CA ILE A 133 -7.12 -4.18 3.75
C ILE A 133 -5.74 -3.91 3.14
N ILE A 134 -4.71 -4.03 3.96
CA ILE A 134 -3.31 -3.95 3.52
C ILE A 134 -2.69 -5.34 3.61
N LEU A 135 -2.19 -5.81 2.47
CA LEU A 135 -1.50 -7.08 2.30
C LEU A 135 0.00 -6.78 2.12
N ASP A 136 0.67 -6.58 3.27
CA ASP A 136 2.06 -6.11 3.30
C ASP A 136 3.03 -7.25 2.97
N GLU A 137 3.87 -7.03 1.94
CA GLU A 137 4.82 -7.99 1.36
C GLU A 137 4.16 -9.23 0.71
N LEU A 138 2.88 -9.18 0.33
CA LEU A 138 2.24 -10.27 -0.43
C LEU A 138 2.98 -10.55 -1.75
N ASN A 139 3.50 -9.50 -2.43
CA ASN A 139 4.26 -9.67 -3.66
C ASN A 139 5.46 -10.61 -3.51
N ILE A 140 6.07 -10.66 -2.32
CA ILE A 140 7.19 -11.56 -2.04
C ILE A 140 6.69 -13.02 -1.97
N ALA A 141 5.58 -13.28 -1.27
CA ALA A 141 4.98 -14.61 -1.20
C ALA A 141 4.58 -15.13 -2.58
N LEU A 142 4.02 -14.27 -3.44
CA LEU A 142 3.66 -14.60 -4.83
C LEU A 142 4.90 -14.81 -5.71
N ARG A 143 5.97 -14.02 -5.51
CA ARG A 143 7.22 -14.15 -6.24
C ARG A 143 7.88 -15.50 -6.00
N TYR A 144 7.89 -15.97 -4.75
CA TYR A 144 8.48 -17.25 -4.36
C TYR A 144 7.51 -18.43 -4.52
N GLU A 145 6.31 -18.17 -5.07
CA GLU A 145 5.29 -19.21 -5.31
C GLU A 145 4.91 -19.97 -4.02
N TYR A 146 4.79 -19.22 -2.90
CA TYR A 146 4.26 -19.76 -1.64
C TYR A 146 2.74 -19.79 -1.63
N LEU A 147 2.11 -19.04 -2.54
CA LEU A 147 0.66 -19.00 -2.74
C LEU A 147 0.36 -19.16 -4.23
N ASP A 148 -0.76 -19.80 -4.53
CA ASP A 148 -1.28 -19.85 -5.89
C ASP A 148 -1.76 -18.48 -6.37
N LEU A 149 -1.13 -17.97 -7.43
CA LEU A 149 -1.43 -16.63 -7.95
C LEU A 149 -2.87 -16.53 -8.47
N ALA A 150 -3.40 -17.59 -9.11
CA ALA A 150 -4.75 -17.55 -9.69
C ALA A 150 -5.81 -17.41 -8.59
N SER A 151 -5.69 -18.20 -7.53
CA SER A 151 -6.60 -18.13 -6.37
C SER A 151 -6.53 -16.77 -5.66
N VAL A 152 -5.32 -16.18 -5.54
CA VAL A 152 -5.15 -14.84 -4.95
C VAL A 152 -5.81 -13.79 -5.83
N LEU A 153 -5.59 -13.82 -7.14
CA LEU A 153 -6.19 -12.88 -8.08
C LEU A 153 -7.72 -12.98 -8.10
N GLU A 154 -8.26 -14.20 -8.09
CA GLU A 154 -9.70 -14.42 -8.03
C GLU A 154 -10.29 -13.74 -6.77
N ALA A 155 -9.73 -14.00 -5.59
CA ALA A 155 -10.21 -13.40 -4.34
C ALA A 155 -10.10 -11.86 -4.34
N LEU A 156 -9.02 -11.30 -4.92
CA LEU A 156 -8.83 -9.86 -4.99
C LEU A 156 -9.76 -9.17 -6.00
N THR A 157 -10.06 -9.82 -7.11
CA THR A 157 -10.91 -9.25 -8.18
C THR A 157 -12.39 -9.42 -7.90
N THR A 158 -12.79 -10.50 -7.23
CA THR A 158 -14.18 -10.77 -6.84
C THR A 158 -14.56 -10.23 -5.46
N ARG A 159 -13.65 -9.55 -4.79
CA ARG A 159 -13.93 -8.92 -3.48
C ARG A 159 -15.16 -8.04 -3.54
N ARG A 160 -15.83 -7.87 -2.39
CA ARG A 160 -17.04 -7.05 -2.31
C ARG A 160 -16.82 -5.63 -2.85
N PRO A 161 -17.85 -5.05 -3.52
CA PRO A 161 -17.80 -3.66 -3.97
C PRO A 161 -17.49 -2.71 -2.79
N GLY A 162 -16.71 -1.68 -3.04
CA GLY A 162 -16.35 -0.67 -2.03
C GLY A 162 -15.16 -1.02 -1.13
N LEU A 163 -14.71 -2.29 -1.06
CA LEU A 163 -13.51 -2.65 -0.31
C LEU A 163 -12.24 -2.23 -1.08
N HIS A 164 -11.44 -1.38 -0.43
CA HIS A 164 -10.10 -1.07 -0.93
C HIS A 164 -9.09 -2.11 -0.45
N VAL A 165 -8.17 -2.52 -1.34
CA VAL A 165 -7.06 -3.41 -1.00
C VAL A 165 -5.76 -2.81 -1.49
N VAL A 166 -4.73 -2.80 -0.63
CA VAL A 166 -3.37 -2.41 -1.00
C VAL A 166 -2.46 -3.62 -0.87
N VAL A 167 -1.80 -3.97 -1.96
CA VAL A 167 -0.76 -5.00 -1.99
C VAL A 167 0.60 -4.33 -2.06
N THR A 168 1.54 -4.70 -1.19
CA THR A 168 2.91 -4.18 -1.23
C THR A 168 3.93 -5.28 -1.50
N GLY A 169 5.13 -4.86 -1.86
CA GLY A 169 6.30 -5.71 -2.01
C GLY A 169 6.98 -5.57 -3.38
N ARG A 170 8.22 -6.05 -3.43
CA ARG A 170 9.03 -6.00 -4.67
C ARG A 170 8.56 -7.02 -5.69
N ASN A 171 8.80 -6.72 -6.97
CA ASN A 171 8.60 -7.65 -8.09
C ASN A 171 7.17 -8.23 -8.15
N ALA A 172 6.17 -7.36 -8.14
CA ALA A 172 4.78 -7.77 -8.35
C ALA A 172 4.64 -8.56 -9.68
N LYS A 173 3.84 -9.61 -9.66
CA LYS A 173 3.56 -10.43 -10.85
C LYS A 173 2.79 -9.61 -11.88
N PRO A 174 3.05 -9.76 -13.21
CA PRO A 174 2.38 -9.00 -14.26
C PRO A 174 0.85 -9.10 -14.20
N ASP A 175 0.31 -10.28 -13.91
CA ASP A 175 -1.14 -10.50 -13.83
C ASP A 175 -1.77 -9.69 -12.69
N LEU A 176 -1.08 -9.54 -11.56
CA LEU A 176 -1.53 -8.68 -10.46
C LEU A 176 -1.50 -7.20 -10.85
N LEU A 177 -0.48 -6.76 -11.59
CA LEU A 177 -0.40 -5.39 -12.10
C LEU A 177 -1.53 -5.09 -13.09
N THR A 178 -1.86 -6.06 -13.95
CA THR A 178 -2.96 -5.95 -14.91
C THR A 178 -4.33 -5.88 -14.23
N ALA A 179 -4.52 -6.64 -13.15
CA ALA A 179 -5.77 -6.65 -12.39
C ALA A 179 -5.96 -5.41 -11.48
N ALA A 180 -4.89 -4.68 -11.20
CA ALA A 180 -4.91 -3.54 -10.29
C ALA A 180 -5.55 -2.30 -10.93
N ASP A 181 -6.25 -1.51 -10.12
CA ASP A 181 -6.82 -0.21 -10.50
C ASP A 181 -5.77 0.92 -10.42
N LEU A 182 -4.78 0.77 -9.55
CA LEU A 182 -3.71 1.73 -9.31
C LEU A 182 -2.40 0.99 -9.05
N VAL A 183 -1.40 1.27 -9.83
CA VAL A 183 -0.04 0.75 -9.65
C VAL A 183 0.93 1.90 -9.42
N THR A 184 1.73 1.80 -8.38
CA THR A 184 2.84 2.72 -8.14
C THR A 184 4.14 1.93 -8.04
N GLU A 185 5.08 2.24 -8.90
CA GLU A 185 6.43 1.69 -8.85
C GLU A 185 7.39 2.65 -8.17
N MET A 186 8.00 2.21 -7.06
CA MET A 186 8.99 2.98 -6.31
C MET A 186 10.39 2.61 -6.78
N THR A 187 11.02 3.51 -7.51
CA THR A 187 12.36 3.30 -8.07
C THR A 187 13.43 3.68 -7.07
N LEU A 188 14.46 2.83 -6.96
CA LEU A 188 15.64 3.11 -6.15
C LEU A 188 16.60 4.03 -6.91
N VAL A 189 16.56 5.32 -6.63
CA VAL A 189 17.48 6.30 -7.22
C VAL A 189 18.79 6.38 -6.43
N LYS A 190 18.70 6.40 -5.08
CA LYS A 190 19.84 6.46 -4.17
C LYS A 190 19.46 5.82 -2.84
N HIS A 191 20.38 5.13 -2.20
CA HIS A 191 20.15 4.52 -0.89
C HIS A 191 21.28 4.87 0.07
N HIS A 192 20.95 5.35 1.27
CA HIS A 192 21.92 5.74 2.29
C HIS A 192 22.79 4.56 2.76
N PHE A 193 22.23 3.35 2.78
CA PHE A 193 22.95 2.13 3.16
C PHE A 193 24.15 1.87 2.24
N SER A 194 24.00 2.14 0.93
CA SER A 194 25.12 2.02 -0.03
C SER A 194 26.24 3.03 0.23
N ALA A 195 25.96 4.09 0.98
CA ALA A 195 26.93 5.08 1.44
C ALA A 195 27.46 4.78 2.86
N GLY A 196 27.23 3.58 3.39
CA GLY A 196 27.70 3.16 4.72
C GLY A 196 26.87 3.69 5.90
N VAL A 197 25.72 4.33 5.65
CA VAL A 197 24.84 4.81 6.72
C VAL A 197 23.96 3.66 7.22
N LYS A 198 23.99 3.40 8.51
CA LYS A 198 23.20 2.35 9.16
C LYS A 198 21.70 2.63 9.08
N ALA A 199 20.89 1.58 9.18
CA ALA A 199 19.45 1.70 9.44
C ALA A 199 19.20 2.46 10.75
N GLN A 200 18.16 3.30 10.79
CA GLN A 200 17.89 4.21 11.90
C GLN A 200 16.46 4.06 12.39
N PRO A 201 16.26 4.07 13.73
CA PRO A 201 14.92 4.08 14.33
C PRO A 201 14.08 5.25 13.81
N GLY A 202 12.81 4.97 13.52
CA GLY A 202 11.88 5.97 12.98
C GLY A 202 12.03 6.28 11.49
N ILE A 203 13.08 5.71 10.82
CA ILE A 203 13.28 5.81 9.36
C ILE A 203 13.12 4.44 8.69
N GLU A 204 13.70 3.39 9.30
CA GLU A 204 13.68 2.03 8.76
C GLU A 204 12.78 1.07 9.57
N PHE A 205 12.64 1.33 10.85
CA PHE A 205 11.89 0.50 11.80
C PHE A 205 11.37 1.31 12.98
#